data_42a8fddf6f0358984bd06a75cd035b3d
#
_entry.id   42a8fddf6f0358984bd06a75cd035b3d
#
_cell.length_a   1.000
_cell.length_b   1.000
_cell.length_c   1.000
_cell.angle_alpha   90.00
_cell.angle_beta   90.00
_cell.angle_gamma   90.00
#
_symmetry.space_group_name_H-M   'P 1'
#
loop_
_entity.id
_entity.type
_entity.pdbx_description
1 polymer ?
#
loop_
_entity_poly.entity_id
_entity_poly.type
_entity_poly.pdbx_seq_one_letter_code
_entity_poly.pdbx_strand_id
1 'polypeptide(L)'
;MFVTKPRAACLIGWPAAHSRSPLIHHTWLRKLGIEGGYTIESVPPEDVAEFITHLSHHGFVGANVTIPHKERVLLLSVPDERAKAVGAANTLWYQGDTLHSTNTDIEGFINNLDACAPGWDAATDALVLGAGGSSRAVIFGLIERGIARVHLANRTAGRAQALADQFGPQIIPVAWDAIEDVLPRAGLLVNTTSLGMQEQPALAIDVGRLPPQAVVADLVYVPLQTPLLAAARARGLQTADGLGMLLHQAVRGFELWFGQRPEVTPELRALVEDDLTKT
;
A
#
# COMPACT_ATOMS: atom_id res chain seq x y z
N MET A 1 36.53 5.24 20.66
CA MET A 1 35.45 4.40 20.17
C MET A 1 34.26 5.32 19.96
N PHE A 2 33.96 5.72 18.74
CA PHE A 2 32.80 6.57 18.46
C PHE A 2 31.56 5.67 18.64
N VAL A 3 30.78 5.90 19.67
CA VAL A 3 29.47 5.30 19.82
C VAL A 3 28.59 5.95 18.76
N THR A 4 28.39 5.28 17.63
CA THR A 4 27.41 5.71 16.63
C THR A 4 26.04 5.65 17.28
N LYS A 5 25.32 6.78 17.27
CA LYS A 5 23.96 6.84 17.78
C LYS A 5 23.11 5.78 17.07
N PRO A 6 22.27 4.99 17.76
CA PRO A 6 21.42 4.02 17.08
C PRO A 6 20.57 4.68 15.99
N ARG A 7 20.47 4.02 14.84
CA ARG A 7 19.65 4.53 13.72
C ARG A 7 18.18 4.49 14.12
N ALA A 8 17.45 5.57 13.88
CA ALA A 8 16.01 5.63 14.10
C ALA A 8 15.29 6.03 12.82
N ALA A 9 14.12 5.44 12.58
CA ALA A 9 13.19 5.86 11.55
C ALA A 9 11.82 6.11 12.19
N CYS A 10 10.89 6.71 11.46
CA CYS A 10 9.56 6.99 11.98
C CYS A 10 8.47 6.81 10.92
N LEU A 11 7.21 6.79 11.37
CA LEU A 11 6.03 7.02 10.54
C LEU A 11 5.54 8.44 10.79
N ILE A 12 5.34 9.19 9.71
CA ILE A 12 4.77 10.54 9.73
C ILE A 12 3.35 10.49 9.16
N GLY A 13 2.36 11.00 9.90
CA GLY A 13 0.95 11.06 9.49
C GLY A 13 0.08 11.90 10.41
N TRP A 14 -1.19 12.11 10.04
CA TRP A 14 -2.13 12.88 10.84
C TRP A 14 -3.60 12.46 10.61
N PRO A 15 -4.26 11.81 11.59
CA PRO A 15 -3.67 11.13 12.75
C PRO A 15 -2.95 9.83 12.33
N ALA A 16 -1.96 9.40 13.09
CA ALA A 16 -1.18 8.19 12.80
C ALA A 16 -1.08 7.19 13.95
N ALA A 17 -1.71 7.49 15.10
CA ALA A 17 -1.55 6.75 16.37
C ALA A 17 -1.91 5.24 16.28
N HIS A 18 -2.78 4.86 15.35
CA HIS A 18 -3.26 3.47 15.20
C HIS A 18 -2.40 2.61 14.26
N SER A 19 -1.26 3.13 13.78
CA SER A 19 -0.41 2.40 12.84
C SER A 19 0.27 1.20 13.48
N ARG A 20 0.32 0.08 12.74
CA ARG A 20 1.03 -1.16 13.12
C ARG A 20 2.49 -1.18 12.67
N SER A 21 2.95 -0.13 11.97
CA SER A 21 4.35 -0.03 11.49
C SER A 21 5.38 -0.20 12.62
N PRO A 22 5.23 0.38 13.83
CA PRO A 22 6.19 0.14 14.92
C PRO A 22 6.30 -1.33 15.29
N LEU A 23 5.19 -2.06 15.38
CA LEU A 23 5.20 -3.49 15.70
C LEU A 23 6.00 -4.30 14.67
N ILE A 24 5.81 -4.00 13.39
CA ILE A 24 6.50 -4.64 12.27
C ILE A 24 8.01 -4.36 12.36
N HIS A 25 8.40 -3.08 12.40
CA HIS A 25 9.81 -2.67 12.37
C HIS A 25 10.57 -3.11 13.61
N HIS A 26 9.99 -3.00 14.82
CA HIS A 26 10.62 -3.48 16.04
C HIS A 26 10.79 -5.00 16.06
N THR A 27 9.88 -5.76 15.44
CA THR A 27 10.02 -7.20 15.30
C THR A 27 11.23 -7.55 14.44
N TRP A 28 11.41 -6.87 13.30
CA TRP A 28 12.58 -7.07 12.45
C TRP A 28 13.89 -6.62 13.11
N LEU A 29 13.91 -5.45 13.79
CA LEU A 29 15.08 -4.97 14.51
C LEU A 29 15.56 -6.02 15.54
N ARG A 30 14.62 -6.58 16.35
CA ARG A 30 14.94 -7.64 17.31
C ARG A 30 15.42 -8.93 16.65
N LYS A 31 14.72 -9.39 15.60
CA LYS A 31 15.05 -10.63 14.88
C LYS A 31 16.43 -10.59 14.22
N LEU A 32 16.80 -9.42 13.70
CA LEU A 32 18.07 -9.22 13.01
C LEU A 32 19.21 -8.72 13.93
N GLY A 33 18.94 -8.51 15.22
CA GLY A 33 19.94 -8.03 16.19
C GLY A 33 20.45 -6.62 15.88
N ILE A 34 19.61 -5.77 15.26
CA ILE A 34 19.98 -4.40 14.89
C ILE A 34 19.57 -3.45 16.01
N GLU A 35 20.56 -2.68 16.52
CA GLU A 35 20.29 -1.56 17.41
C GLU A 35 19.67 -0.41 16.62
N GLY A 36 18.39 -0.14 16.87
CA GLY A 36 17.64 0.90 16.18
C GLY A 36 16.28 1.13 16.79
N GLY A 37 15.54 2.11 16.23
CA GLY A 37 14.19 2.43 16.70
C GLY A 37 13.25 2.80 15.56
N TYR A 38 11.95 2.68 15.85
CA TYR A 38 10.90 3.13 14.95
C TYR A 38 9.74 3.71 15.76
N THR A 39 9.39 4.97 15.49
CA THR A 39 8.37 5.72 16.25
C THR A 39 7.23 6.18 15.34
N ILE A 40 6.18 6.73 15.95
CA ILE A 40 5.10 7.43 15.24
C ILE A 40 5.21 8.92 15.59
N GLU A 41 5.28 9.73 14.53
CA GLU A 41 5.29 11.18 14.62
C GLU A 41 3.97 11.72 14.04
N SER A 42 3.08 12.13 14.93
CA SER A 42 1.81 12.76 14.53
C SER A 42 2.05 14.22 14.19
N VAL A 43 2.24 14.51 12.90
CA VAL A 43 2.62 15.84 12.40
C VAL A 43 1.43 16.46 11.66
N PRO A 44 0.88 17.61 12.11
CA PRO A 44 -0.19 18.32 11.40
C PRO A 44 0.23 18.73 9.97
N PRO A 45 -0.73 18.91 9.04
CA PRO A 45 -0.42 19.29 7.66
C PRO A 45 0.36 20.60 7.51
N GLU A 46 0.15 21.57 8.39
CA GLU A 46 0.86 22.84 8.43
C GLU A 46 2.34 22.69 8.77
N ASP A 47 2.70 21.71 9.62
CA ASP A 47 4.05 21.54 10.18
C ASP A 47 4.90 20.54 9.38
N VAL A 48 4.31 19.76 8.45
CA VAL A 48 5.00 18.67 7.77
C VAL A 48 6.22 19.12 6.95
N ALA A 49 6.17 20.32 6.36
CA ALA A 49 7.29 20.82 5.57
C ALA A 49 8.50 21.16 6.46
N GLU A 50 8.28 21.77 7.60
CA GLU A 50 9.32 22.05 8.59
C GLU A 50 9.90 20.76 9.17
N PHE A 51 9.04 19.82 9.58
CA PHE A 51 9.45 18.54 10.13
C PHE A 51 10.33 17.76 9.16
N ILE A 52 9.93 17.66 7.88
CA ILE A 52 10.69 16.96 6.84
C ILE A 52 12.05 17.63 6.57
N THR A 53 12.09 18.95 6.53
CA THR A 53 13.34 19.71 6.34
C THR A 53 14.35 19.44 7.46
N HIS A 54 13.86 19.21 8.69
CA HIS A 54 14.68 18.94 9.86
C HIS A 54 14.71 17.48 10.29
N LEU A 55 14.29 16.54 9.44
CA LEU A 55 14.14 15.11 9.76
C LEU A 55 15.42 14.49 10.37
N SER A 56 16.59 14.81 9.81
CA SER A 56 17.89 14.35 10.34
C SER A 56 18.24 15.00 11.70
N HIS A 57 17.85 16.24 11.94
CA HIS A 57 18.06 16.93 13.22
C HIS A 57 17.19 16.29 14.32
N HIS A 58 16.04 15.74 13.99
CA HIS A 58 15.21 14.94 14.91
C HIS A 58 15.83 13.55 15.20
N GLY A 59 16.93 13.20 14.52
CA GLY A 59 17.66 11.95 14.74
C GLY A 59 17.19 10.80 13.85
N PHE A 60 16.36 11.06 12.85
CA PHE A 60 15.85 10.05 11.94
C PHE A 60 16.73 9.89 10.69
N VAL A 61 16.98 8.63 10.30
CA VAL A 61 17.67 8.27 9.05
C VAL A 61 16.72 8.17 7.87
N GLY A 62 15.42 8.28 8.11
CA GLY A 62 14.35 8.28 7.13
C GLY A 62 13.00 8.08 7.78
N ALA A 63 11.94 8.02 6.97
CA ALA A 63 10.59 7.90 7.46
C ALA A 63 9.67 7.17 6.47
N ASN A 64 8.64 6.47 6.98
CA ASN A 64 7.42 6.25 6.22
C ASN A 64 6.52 7.48 6.32
N VAL A 65 5.69 7.66 5.32
CA VAL A 65 4.72 8.74 5.26
C VAL A 65 3.35 8.20 4.90
N THR A 66 2.34 8.60 5.68
CA THR A 66 0.95 8.24 5.41
C THR A 66 0.08 9.49 5.22
N ILE A 67 -1.23 9.29 5.20
CA ILE A 67 -2.23 10.36 5.03
C ILE A 67 -2.01 11.46 6.09
N PRO A 68 -2.14 12.75 5.71
CA PRO A 68 -2.45 13.30 4.38
C PRO A 68 -1.21 13.72 3.58
N HIS A 69 0.00 13.33 3.96
CA HIS A 69 1.26 13.97 3.59
C HIS A 69 1.94 13.43 2.33
N LYS A 70 1.51 12.27 1.78
CA LYS A 70 2.20 11.55 0.68
C LYS A 70 2.48 12.40 -0.57
N GLU A 71 1.56 13.27 -0.95
CA GLU A 71 1.75 14.18 -2.09
C GLU A 71 2.68 15.34 -1.73
N ARG A 72 2.57 15.85 -0.49
CA ARG A 72 3.39 16.97 -0.04
C ARG A 72 4.87 16.62 0.07
N VAL A 73 5.20 15.45 0.63
CA VAL A 73 6.60 15.03 0.80
C VAL A 73 7.29 14.71 -0.51
N LEU A 74 6.54 14.36 -1.56
CA LEU A 74 7.07 14.21 -2.91
C LEU A 74 7.77 15.51 -3.39
N LEU A 75 7.22 16.67 -3.02
CA LEU A 75 7.75 18.00 -3.39
C LEU A 75 8.90 18.47 -2.48
N LEU A 76 9.11 17.80 -1.34
CA LEU A 76 10.12 18.15 -0.33
C LEU A 76 11.35 17.22 -0.37
N SER A 77 11.42 16.34 -1.34
CA SER A 77 12.46 15.32 -1.48
C SER A 77 12.83 15.11 -2.95
N VAL A 78 13.83 14.29 -3.21
CA VAL A 78 14.17 13.85 -4.58
C VAL A 78 13.46 12.53 -4.85
N PRO A 79 12.32 12.55 -5.58
CA PRO A 79 11.55 11.35 -5.85
C PRO A 79 12.21 10.49 -6.93
N ASP A 80 12.12 9.17 -6.77
CA ASP A 80 12.42 8.24 -7.85
C ASP A 80 11.31 8.19 -8.91
N GLU A 81 11.51 7.42 -9.99
CA GLU A 81 10.56 7.34 -11.09
C GLU A 81 9.19 6.76 -10.67
N ARG A 82 9.16 5.85 -9.69
CA ARG A 82 7.92 5.27 -9.17
C ARG A 82 7.10 6.30 -8.38
N ALA A 83 7.75 7.03 -7.47
CA ALA A 83 7.09 8.08 -6.71
C ALA A 83 6.57 9.21 -7.62
N LYS A 84 7.35 9.59 -8.65
CA LYS A 84 6.92 10.57 -9.67
C LYS A 84 5.70 10.09 -10.45
N ALA A 85 5.72 8.86 -10.95
CA ALA A 85 4.63 8.29 -11.74
C ALA A 85 3.33 8.19 -10.94
N VAL A 86 3.42 7.76 -9.67
CA VAL A 86 2.28 7.69 -8.74
C VAL A 86 1.81 9.08 -8.30
N GLY A 87 2.71 10.08 -8.28
CA GLY A 87 2.43 11.42 -7.77
C GLY A 87 2.34 11.48 -6.23
N ALA A 88 2.94 10.49 -5.53
CA ALA A 88 2.94 10.40 -4.08
C ALA A 88 4.13 9.56 -3.59
N ALA A 89 4.71 9.93 -2.45
CA ALA A 89 5.77 9.18 -1.80
C ALA A 89 5.33 8.73 -0.39
N ASN A 90 5.68 7.51 -0.01
CA ASN A 90 5.39 6.97 1.32
C ASN A 90 6.64 6.52 2.08
N THR A 91 7.84 6.65 1.49
CA THR A 91 9.10 6.25 2.10
C THR A 91 10.20 7.24 1.74
N LEU A 92 10.86 7.75 2.77
CA LEU A 92 11.94 8.74 2.72
C LEU A 92 13.22 8.14 3.27
N TRP A 93 14.37 8.44 2.65
CA TRP A 93 15.69 8.05 3.15
C TRP A 93 16.76 9.05 2.71
N TYR A 94 17.87 9.11 3.45
CA TYR A 94 19.01 9.90 3.06
C TYR A 94 20.02 9.11 2.21
N GLN A 95 20.54 9.77 1.16
CA GLN A 95 21.71 9.34 0.42
C GLN A 95 22.73 10.49 0.46
N GLY A 96 23.74 10.36 1.30
CA GLY A 96 24.53 11.50 1.77
C GLY A 96 23.64 12.48 2.51
N ASP A 97 23.70 13.76 2.15
CA ASP A 97 22.87 14.81 2.75
C ASP A 97 21.53 15.05 2.00
N THR A 98 21.29 14.29 0.93
CA THR A 98 20.10 14.46 0.11
C THR A 98 18.98 13.54 0.57
N LEU A 99 17.80 14.09 0.79
CA LEU A 99 16.58 13.34 1.14
C LEU A 99 15.91 12.85 -0.15
N HIS A 100 15.86 11.53 -0.31
CA HIS A 100 15.18 10.85 -1.42
C HIS A 100 13.83 10.31 -1.00
N SER A 101 12.98 10.03 -1.99
CA SER A 101 11.68 9.41 -1.75
C SER A 101 11.29 8.39 -2.81
N THR A 102 10.51 7.39 -2.39
CA THR A 102 9.90 6.38 -3.25
C THR A 102 8.47 6.06 -2.80
N ASN A 103 7.76 5.27 -3.60
CA ASN A 103 6.46 4.73 -3.24
C ASN A 103 6.53 3.21 -3.11
N THR A 104 6.60 2.72 -1.87
CA THR A 104 6.67 1.28 -1.55
C THR A 104 5.30 0.60 -1.48
N ASP A 105 4.19 1.34 -1.60
CA ASP A 105 2.85 0.75 -1.71
C ASP A 105 2.76 -0.13 -2.96
N ILE A 106 3.48 0.23 -4.04
CA ILE A 106 3.58 -0.56 -5.27
C ILE A 106 4.15 -1.95 -4.97
N GLU A 107 5.35 -1.99 -4.35
CA GLU A 107 6.01 -3.25 -3.98
C GLU A 107 5.17 -4.04 -2.98
N GLY A 108 4.52 -3.35 -2.04
CA GLY A 108 3.64 -3.94 -1.05
C GLY A 108 2.49 -4.70 -1.68
N PHE A 109 1.81 -4.08 -2.63
CA PHE A 109 0.68 -4.68 -3.34
C PHE A 109 1.12 -5.86 -4.23
N ILE A 110 2.16 -5.67 -5.05
CA ILE A 110 2.63 -6.69 -5.99
C ILE A 110 3.19 -7.91 -5.24
N ASN A 111 4.06 -7.72 -4.25
CA ASN A 111 4.65 -8.82 -3.50
C ASN A 111 3.60 -9.60 -2.69
N ASN A 112 2.54 -8.92 -2.22
CA ASN A 112 1.42 -9.60 -1.58
C ASN A 112 0.65 -10.50 -2.56
N LEU A 113 0.37 -10.02 -3.78
CA LEU A 113 -0.24 -10.83 -4.82
C LEU A 113 0.64 -12.01 -5.22
N ASP A 114 1.94 -11.79 -5.43
CA ASP A 114 2.90 -12.85 -5.77
C ASP A 114 2.94 -13.96 -4.70
N ALA A 115 2.81 -13.59 -3.42
CA ALA A 115 2.80 -14.54 -2.31
C ALA A 115 1.47 -15.28 -2.15
N CYS A 116 0.33 -14.58 -2.34
CA CYS A 116 -1.00 -15.13 -2.06
C CYS A 116 -1.65 -15.83 -3.26
N ALA A 117 -1.32 -15.40 -4.48
CA ALA A 117 -1.97 -15.85 -5.72
C ALA A 117 -0.97 -15.96 -6.87
N PRO A 118 0.03 -16.86 -6.81
CA PRO A 118 1.03 -17.01 -7.88
C PRO A 118 0.37 -17.20 -9.24
N GLY A 119 0.85 -16.45 -10.25
CA GLY A 119 0.29 -16.46 -11.61
C GLY A 119 -0.89 -15.49 -11.82
N TRP A 120 -1.21 -14.65 -10.85
CA TRP A 120 -2.26 -13.63 -10.95
C TRP A 120 -2.06 -12.68 -12.15
N ASP A 121 -0.81 -12.44 -12.55
CA ASP A 121 -0.42 -11.55 -13.65
C ASP A 121 -0.60 -12.17 -15.05
N ALA A 122 -1.05 -13.42 -15.14
CA ALA A 122 -1.58 -13.97 -16.39
C ALA A 122 -2.94 -13.34 -16.79
N ALA A 123 -3.58 -12.59 -15.90
CA ALA A 123 -4.80 -11.84 -16.17
C ALA A 123 -4.56 -10.76 -17.23
N THR A 124 -5.44 -10.67 -18.23
CA THR A 124 -5.38 -9.61 -19.25
C THR A 124 -6.11 -8.35 -18.78
N ASP A 125 -7.20 -8.54 -18.03
CA ASP A 125 -8.08 -7.49 -17.54
C ASP A 125 -8.09 -7.49 -16.01
N ALA A 126 -7.89 -6.32 -15.42
CA ALA A 126 -8.12 -6.07 -14.01
C ALA A 126 -9.28 -5.08 -13.83
N LEU A 127 -10.08 -5.26 -12.78
CA LEU A 127 -11.07 -4.29 -12.32
C LEU A 127 -10.60 -3.71 -10.98
N VAL A 128 -10.33 -2.41 -10.96
CA VAL A 128 -9.93 -1.66 -9.77
C VAL A 128 -11.08 -0.78 -9.33
N LEU A 129 -11.47 -0.92 -8.06
CA LEU A 129 -12.52 -0.14 -7.43
C LEU A 129 -11.90 0.93 -6.53
N GLY A 130 -12.20 2.20 -6.82
CA GLY A 130 -11.65 3.36 -6.13
C GLY A 130 -10.58 4.09 -6.94
N ALA A 131 -10.58 5.42 -6.84
CA ALA A 131 -9.61 6.32 -7.48
C ALA A 131 -8.97 7.26 -6.42
N GLY A 132 -8.47 6.67 -5.33
CA GLY A 132 -7.77 7.34 -4.24
C GLY A 132 -6.24 7.22 -4.33
N GLY A 133 -5.55 7.59 -3.25
CA GLY A 133 -4.08 7.52 -3.20
C GLY A 133 -3.52 6.11 -3.40
N SER A 134 -4.12 5.09 -2.78
CA SER A 134 -3.67 3.70 -2.91
C SER A 134 -3.92 3.13 -4.31
N SER A 135 -5.01 3.54 -4.98
CA SER A 135 -5.31 3.05 -6.34
C SER A 135 -4.24 3.46 -7.35
N ARG A 136 -3.56 4.60 -7.17
CA ARG A 136 -2.46 5.03 -8.04
C ARG A 136 -1.30 4.03 -7.99
N ALA A 137 -0.91 3.58 -6.79
CA ALA A 137 0.14 2.59 -6.61
C ALA A 137 -0.28 1.22 -7.19
N VAL A 138 -1.54 0.82 -6.98
CA VAL A 138 -2.11 -0.40 -7.55
C VAL A 138 -2.07 -0.35 -9.08
N ILE A 139 -2.61 0.70 -9.69
CA ILE A 139 -2.63 0.90 -11.14
C ILE A 139 -1.22 0.84 -11.72
N PHE A 140 -0.28 1.58 -11.11
CA PHE A 140 1.11 1.58 -11.56
C PHE A 140 1.73 0.17 -11.50
N GLY A 141 1.54 -0.56 -10.39
CA GLY A 141 2.03 -1.93 -10.26
C GLY A 141 1.42 -2.89 -11.27
N LEU A 142 0.12 -2.76 -11.57
CA LEU A 142 -0.54 -3.58 -12.60
C LEU A 142 0.05 -3.32 -14.00
N ILE A 143 0.33 -2.05 -14.32
CA ILE A 143 0.99 -1.66 -15.57
C ILE A 143 2.41 -2.23 -15.65
N GLU A 144 3.21 -2.11 -14.59
CA GLU A 144 4.57 -2.69 -14.54
C GLU A 144 4.56 -4.22 -14.75
N ARG A 145 3.51 -4.92 -14.29
CA ARG A 145 3.35 -6.38 -14.45
C ARG A 145 2.72 -6.79 -15.78
N GLY A 146 2.39 -5.83 -16.64
CA GLY A 146 1.92 -6.10 -18.00
C GLY A 146 0.43 -6.37 -18.13
N ILE A 147 -0.40 -6.02 -17.14
CA ILE A 147 -1.87 -6.07 -17.28
C ILE A 147 -2.29 -5.14 -18.41
N ALA A 148 -2.93 -5.71 -19.44
CA ALA A 148 -3.20 -4.99 -20.66
C ALA A 148 -4.32 -3.94 -20.54
N ARG A 149 -5.33 -4.23 -19.70
CA ARG A 149 -6.48 -3.35 -19.48
C ARG A 149 -6.82 -3.28 -17.98
N VAL A 150 -6.85 -2.06 -17.46
CA VAL A 150 -7.27 -1.77 -16.08
C VAL A 150 -8.59 -1.00 -16.15
N HIS A 151 -9.69 -1.68 -15.90
CA HIS A 151 -11.00 -1.08 -15.74
C HIS A 151 -11.07 -0.39 -14.38
N LEU A 152 -11.29 0.92 -14.36
CA LEU A 152 -11.24 1.72 -13.14
C LEU A 152 -12.61 2.30 -12.83
N ALA A 153 -13.25 1.80 -11.78
CA ALA A 153 -14.53 2.29 -11.30
C ALA A 153 -14.37 3.16 -10.05
N ASN A 154 -14.99 4.33 -10.04
CA ASN A 154 -15.04 5.20 -8.87
C ASN A 154 -16.38 5.91 -8.78
N ARG A 155 -16.93 6.09 -7.56
CA ARG A 155 -18.19 6.81 -7.34
C ARG A 155 -18.20 8.20 -7.97
N THR A 156 -17.06 8.92 -7.96
CA THR A 156 -16.87 10.18 -8.66
C THR A 156 -16.13 9.91 -9.98
N ALA A 157 -16.85 9.85 -11.09
CA ALA A 157 -16.33 9.49 -12.42
C ALA A 157 -15.11 10.35 -12.83
N GLY A 158 -15.12 11.65 -12.53
CA GLY A 158 -14.00 12.56 -12.85
C GLY A 158 -12.66 12.16 -12.23
N ARG A 159 -12.66 11.46 -11.06
CA ARG A 159 -11.42 10.95 -10.47
C ARG A 159 -10.86 9.75 -11.23
N ALA A 160 -11.72 8.87 -11.73
CA ALA A 160 -11.29 7.76 -12.57
C ALA A 160 -10.74 8.27 -13.91
N GLN A 161 -11.38 9.28 -14.50
CA GLN A 161 -10.90 9.92 -15.72
C GLN A 161 -9.53 10.58 -15.53
N ALA A 162 -9.33 11.32 -14.44
CA ALA A 162 -8.03 11.95 -14.13
C ALA A 162 -6.89 10.91 -14.02
N LEU A 163 -7.15 9.72 -13.47
CA LEU A 163 -6.16 8.65 -13.45
C LEU A 163 -5.95 8.02 -14.85
N ALA A 164 -6.98 7.91 -15.66
CA ALA A 164 -6.84 7.47 -17.05
C ALA A 164 -5.98 8.46 -17.86
N ASP A 165 -6.20 9.75 -17.68
CA ASP A 165 -5.40 10.80 -18.32
C ASP A 165 -3.92 10.75 -17.87
N GLN A 166 -3.67 10.41 -16.60
CA GLN A 166 -2.33 10.32 -16.04
C GLN A 166 -1.57 9.06 -16.49
N PHE A 167 -2.22 7.90 -16.46
CA PHE A 167 -1.57 6.59 -16.68
C PHE A 167 -1.68 6.07 -18.10
N GLY A 168 -2.52 6.70 -18.95
CA GLY A 168 -2.62 6.40 -20.35
C GLY A 168 -3.77 5.44 -20.74
N PRO A 169 -3.81 5.03 -22.03
CA PRO A 169 -4.97 4.41 -22.64
C PRO A 169 -5.33 3.00 -22.14
N GLN A 170 -4.45 2.36 -21.42
CA GLN A 170 -4.74 1.06 -20.79
C GLN A 170 -5.65 1.18 -19.56
N ILE A 171 -5.87 2.40 -19.03
CA ILE A 171 -6.83 2.66 -17.96
C ILE A 171 -8.16 3.03 -18.59
N ILE A 172 -9.18 2.23 -18.33
CA ILE A 172 -10.52 2.35 -18.89
C ILE A 172 -11.48 2.76 -17.77
N PRO A 173 -11.88 4.03 -17.69
CA PRO A 173 -12.88 4.47 -16.74
C PRO A 173 -14.21 3.74 -16.94
N VAL A 174 -14.78 3.26 -15.85
CA VAL A 174 -16.05 2.53 -15.81
C VAL A 174 -17.02 3.25 -14.87
N ALA A 175 -18.25 3.43 -15.29
CA ALA A 175 -19.29 3.94 -14.39
C ALA A 175 -19.56 2.93 -13.28
N TRP A 176 -19.88 3.42 -12.08
CA TRP A 176 -20.07 2.53 -10.92
C TRP A 176 -21.19 1.51 -11.09
N ASP A 177 -22.25 1.87 -11.77
CA ASP A 177 -23.39 1.04 -12.14
C ASP A 177 -23.13 0.07 -13.30
N ALA A 178 -22.01 0.24 -14.03
CA ALA A 178 -21.58 -0.64 -15.10
C ALA A 178 -20.50 -1.67 -14.69
N ILE A 179 -20.15 -1.73 -13.40
CA ILE A 179 -19.16 -2.70 -12.86
C ILE A 179 -19.53 -4.13 -13.23
N GLU A 180 -20.82 -4.49 -13.12
CA GLU A 180 -21.33 -5.82 -13.39
C GLU A 180 -21.06 -6.30 -14.84
N ASP A 181 -20.90 -5.41 -15.80
CA ASP A 181 -20.59 -5.73 -17.19
C ASP A 181 -19.10 -6.05 -17.39
N VAL A 182 -18.26 -5.65 -16.44
CA VAL A 182 -16.80 -5.89 -16.46
C VAL A 182 -16.43 -7.20 -15.76
N LEU A 183 -17.16 -7.58 -14.71
CA LEU A 183 -16.86 -8.77 -13.90
C LEU A 183 -16.59 -10.04 -14.70
N PRO A 184 -17.35 -10.40 -15.78
CA PRO A 184 -17.14 -11.64 -16.51
C PRO A 184 -15.77 -11.78 -17.21
N ARG A 185 -15.03 -10.66 -17.40
CA ARG A 185 -13.72 -10.64 -18.03
C ARG A 185 -12.58 -10.27 -17.08
N ALA A 186 -12.89 -9.83 -15.85
CA ALA A 186 -11.89 -9.43 -14.88
C ALA A 186 -11.17 -10.65 -14.29
N GLY A 187 -9.93 -10.89 -14.70
CA GLY A 187 -9.08 -11.92 -14.11
C GLY A 187 -8.51 -11.50 -12.75
N LEU A 188 -8.55 -10.20 -12.44
CA LEU A 188 -8.20 -9.64 -11.14
C LEU A 188 -9.22 -8.57 -10.74
N LEU A 189 -9.78 -8.70 -9.54
CA LEU A 189 -10.61 -7.67 -8.90
C LEU A 189 -9.85 -7.08 -7.71
N VAL A 190 -9.71 -5.75 -7.65
CA VAL A 190 -9.01 -5.06 -6.55
C VAL A 190 -9.92 -4.01 -5.91
N ASN A 191 -10.22 -4.17 -4.63
CA ASN A 191 -10.86 -3.12 -3.85
C ASN A 191 -9.81 -2.19 -3.23
N THR A 192 -9.78 -0.94 -3.67
CA THR A 192 -8.95 0.14 -3.08
C THR A 192 -9.79 1.19 -2.35
N THR A 193 -11.09 0.94 -2.18
CA THR A 193 -12.00 1.81 -1.42
C THR A 193 -11.98 1.46 0.07
N SER A 194 -12.64 2.27 0.87
CA SER A 194 -12.91 1.95 2.28
C SER A 194 -14.15 1.06 2.49
N LEU A 195 -14.87 0.69 1.42
CA LEU A 195 -16.04 -0.19 1.54
C LEU A 195 -15.61 -1.57 2.05
N GLY A 196 -16.34 -2.07 3.03
CA GLY A 196 -16.00 -3.32 3.72
C GLY A 196 -15.08 -3.16 4.92
N MET A 197 -14.52 -1.96 5.16
CA MET A 197 -13.79 -1.62 6.37
C MET A 197 -14.75 -1.57 7.59
N GLN A 198 -14.21 -1.72 8.78
CA GLN A 198 -14.99 -1.55 10.02
C GLN A 198 -15.75 -0.21 10.00
N GLU A 199 -17.02 -0.22 10.40
CA GLU A 199 -17.92 0.94 10.39
C GLU A 199 -18.23 1.53 9.00
N GLN A 200 -17.82 0.87 7.92
CA GLN A 200 -18.17 1.25 6.55
C GLN A 200 -19.15 0.25 5.94
N PRO A 201 -19.99 0.69 4.99
CA PRO A 201 -20.86 -0.24 4.26
C PRO A 201 -20.06 -1.35 3.57
N ALA A 202 -20.66 -2.54 3.48
CA ALA A 202 -20.10 -3.62 2.70
C ALA A 202 -20.02 -3.24 1.21
N LEU A 203 -18.97 -3.72 0.54
CA LEU A 203 -18.86 -3.62 -0.92
C LEU A 203 -19.77 -4.68 -1.55
N ALA A 204 -20.86 -4.23 -2.19
CA ALA A 204 -21.83 -5.10 -2.86
C ALA A 204 -21.34 -5.40 -4.29
N ILE A 205 -20.63 -6.53 -4.48
CA ILE A 205 -20.16 -7.05 -5.79
C ILE A 205 -20.59 -8.51 -5.90
N ASP A 206 -21.22 -8.87 -7.01
CA ASP A 206 -21.51 -10.27 -7.32
C ASP A 206 -20.25 -10.99 -7.83
N VAL A 207 -19.46 -11.51 -6.89
CA VAL A 207 -18.28 -12.32 -7.24
C VAL A 207 -18.63 -13.57 -8.04
N GLY A 208 -19.91 -13.98 -8.06
CA GLY A 208 -20.43 -15.07 -8.87
C GLY A 208 -20.18 -14.88 -10.37
N ARG A 209 -20.05 -13.66 -10.83
CA ARG A 209 -19.81 -13.30 -12.24
C ARG A 209 -18.33 -13.28 -12.66
N LEU A 210 -17.39 -13.34 -11.70
CA LEU A 210 -15.96 -13.40 -12.02
C LEU A 210 -15.61 -14.73 -12.71
N PRO A 211 -14.57 -14.77 -13.55
CA PRO A 211 -14.01 -16.04 -14.07
C PRO A 211 -13.59 -17.01 -12.95
N PRO A 212 -13.62 -18.33 -13.16
CA PRO A 212 -13.25 -19.32 -12.14
C PRO A 212 -11.82 -19.19 -11.64
N GLN A 213 -10.91 -18.65 -12.45
CA GLN A 213 -9.50 -18.44 -12.13
C GLN A 213 -9.19 -17.01 -11.63
N ALA A 214 -10.21 -16.17 -11.45
CA ALA A 214 -10.00 -14.80 -11.02
C ALA A 214 -9.40 -14.73 -9.61
N VAL A 215 -8.60 -13.70 -9.39
CA VAL A 215 -8.05 -13.33 -8.08
C VAL A 215 -8.80 -12.13 -7.53
N VAL A 216 -9.09 -12.14 -6.24
CA VAL A 216 -9.75 -11.02 -5.55
C VAL A 216 -8.81 -10.46 -4.49
N ALA A 217 -8.44 -9.20 -4.63
CA ALA A 217 -7.63 -8.46 -3.68
C ALA A 217 -8.45 -7.36 -2.99
N ASP A 218 -8.28 -7.22 -1.69
CA ASP A 218 -8.91 -6.15 -0.92
C ASP A 218 -7.85 -5.44 -0.07
N LEU A 219 -7.70 -4.14 -0.23
CA LEU A 219 -6.71 -3.36 0.53
C LEU A 219 -7.17 -3.10 1.97
N VAL A 220 -8.42 -3.37 2.28
CA VAL A 220 -8.93 -3.35 3.66
C VAL A 220 -8.29 -4.49 4.44
N TYR A 221 -7.83 -4.21 5.67
CA TYR A 221 -7.28 -5.19 6.59
C TYR A 221 -7.89 -5.15 8.00
N VAL A 222 -8.87 -4.26 8.22
CA VAL A 222 -9.71 -4.25 9.42
C VAL A 222 -11.18 -4.13 8.98
N PRO A 223 -11.94 -5.24 9.01
CA PRO A 223 -11.55 -6.60 9.41
C PRO A 223 -10.64 -7.28 8.38
N LEU A 224 -9.87 -8.29 8.80
CA LEU A 224 -9.03 -9.09 7.88
C LEU A 224 -9.84 -9.85 6.84
N GLN A 225 -10.99 -10.38 7.25
CA GLN A 225 -11.93 -11.04 6.37
C GLN A 225 -13.09 -10.11 6.05
N THR A 226 -12.93 -9.33 4.98
CA THR A 226 -14.04 -8.50 4.48
C THR A 226 -15.13 -9.37 3.85
N PRO A 227 -16.37 -8.87 3.74
CA PRO A 227 -17.45 -9.58 3.03
C PRO A 227 -17.06 -9.96 1.59
N LEU A 228 -16.31 -9.12 0.90
CA LEU A 228 -15.80 -9.39 -0.45
C LEU A 228 -14.88 -10.61 -0.47
N LEU A 229 -13.86 -10.65 0.41
CA LEU A 229 -12.93 -11.77 0.50
C LEU A 229 -13.62 -13.05 0.97
N ALA A 230 -14.58 -12.96 1.89
CA ALA A 230 -15.36 -14.11 2.33
C ALA A 230 -16.17 -14.73 1.18
N ALA A 231 -16.85 -13.90 0.38
CA ALA A 231 -17.60 -14.36 -0.78
C ALA A 231 -16.70 -14.97 -1.86
N ALA A 232 -15.55 -14.38 -2.11
CA ALA A 232 -14.56 -14.90 -3.05
C ALA A 232 -14.02 -16.29 -2.63
N ARG A 233 -13.65 -16.44 -1.35
CA ARG A 233 -13.19 -17.73 -0.79
C ARG A 233 -14.28 -18.80 -0.83
N ALA A 234 -15.53 -18.46 -0.51
CA ALA A 234 -16.66 -19.39 -0.59
C ALA A 234 -16.87 -19.93 -2.01
N ARG A 235 -16.44 -19.17 -3.02
CA ARG A 235 -16.47 -19.56 -4.43
C ARG A 235 -15.20 -20.31 -4.87
N GLY A 236 -14.21 -20.47 -4.00
CA GLY A 236 -12.92 -21.11 -4.32
C GLY A 236 -11.94 -20.23 -5.09
N LEU A 237 -12.15 -18.91 -5.15
CA LEU A 237 -11.23 -17.97 -5.78
C LEU A 237 -10.01 -17.72 -4.88
N GLN A 238 -8.85 -17.48 -5.50
CA GLN A 238 -7.67 -16.99 -4.77
C GLN A 238 -7.91 -15.57 -4.25
N THR A 239 -7.39 -15.29 -3.05
CA THR A 239 -7.61 -13.99 -2.40
C THR A 239 -6.32 -13.43 -1.82
N ALA A 240 -6.17 -12.09 -1.89
CA ALA A 240 -5.11 -11.36 -1.22
C ALA A 240 -5.73 -10.25 -0.35
N ASP A 241 -5.41 -10.22 0.94
CA ASP A 241 -5.90 -9.21 1.86
C ASP A 241 -4.95 -8.02 2.02
N GLY A 242 -5.43 -6.94 2.63
CA GLY A 242 -4.67 -5.71 2.82
C GLY A 242 -3.53 -5.83 3.83
N LEU A 243 -3.57 -6.78 4.76
CA LEU A 243 -2.50 -6.98 5.73
C LEU A 243 -1.19 -7.39 5.05
N GLY A 244 -1.25 -8.28 4.05
CA GLY A 244 -0.06 -8.64 3.29
C GLY A 244 0.58 -7.42 2.61
N MET A 245 -0.21 -6.53 2.03
CA MET A 245 0.30 -5.28 1.45
C MET A 245 0.96 -4.41 2.53
N LEU A 246 0.36 -4.27 3.72
CA LEU A 246 0.94 -3.53 4.84
C LEU A 246 2.30 -4.09 5.27
N LEU A 247 2.47 -5.40 5.28
CA LEU A 247 3.72 -6.06 5.64
C LEU A 247 4.78 -5.87 4.57
N HIS A 248 4.46 -6.16 3.33
CA HIS A 248 5.41 -6.11 2.22
C HIS A 248 5.89 -4.70 1.89
N GLN A 249 5.06 -3.66 2.03
CA GLN A 249 5.47 -2.27 1.77
C GLN A 249 6.53 -1.77 2.76
N ALA A 250 6.59 -2.33 3.98
CA ALA A 250 7.54 -1.92 4.99
C ALA A 250 8.97 -2.44 4.74
N VAL A 251 9.12 -3.50 3.95
CA VAL A 251 10.40 -4.19 3.68
C VAL A 251 11.44 -3.24 3.09
N ARG A 252 11.08 -2.50 2.06
CA ARG A 252 12.03 -1.61 1.35
C ARG A 252 12.48 -0.45 2.22
N GLY A 253 11.58 0.16 2.99
CA GLY A 253 11.94 1.22 3.94
C GLY A 253 12.93 0.72 4.99
N PHE A 254 12.66 -0.44 5.59
CA PHE A 254 13.57 -1.06 6.55
C PHE A 254 14.97 -1.30 5.96
N GLU A 255 15.04 -1.85 4.76
CA GLU A 255 16.30 -2.09 4.05
C GLU A 255 17.08 -0.79 3.83
N LEU A 256 16.43 0.29 3.38
CA LEU A 256 17.05 1.59 3.13
C LEU A 256 17.62 2.24 4.41
N TRP A 257 16.94 2.08 5.55
CA TRP A 257 17.35 2.70 6.82
C TRP A 257 18.36 1.89 7.60
N PHE A 258 18.21 0.57 7.61
CA PHE A 258 18.99 -0.31 8.48
C PHE A 258 20.00 -1.18 7.71
N GLY A 259 19.96 -1.17 6.37
CA GLY A 259 20.95 -1.84 5.51
C GLY A 259 20.80 -3.35 5.38
N GLN A 260 19.71 -3.93 5.92
CA GLN A 260 19.38 -5.35 5.78
C GLN A 260 17.94 -5.49 5.28
N ARG A 261 17.72 -6.41 4.32
CA ARG A 261 16.39 -6.69 3.80
C ARG A 261 15.72 -7.74 4.69
N PRO A 262 14.62 -7.39 5.38
CA PRO A 262 13.89 -8.34 6.20
C PRO A 262 12.94 -9.19 5.37
N GLU A 263 12.49 -10.31 5.94
CA GLU A 263 11.49 -11.18 5.36
C GLU A 263 10.12 -10.98 6.00
N VAL A 264 9.07 -11.07 5.19
CA VAL A 264 7.69 -11.18 5.68
C VAL A 264 7.40 -12.66 5.95
N THR A 265 7.48 -13.04 7.23
CA THR A 265 7.29 -14.44 7.65
C THR A 265 5.88 -14.67 8.18
N PRO A 266 5.41 -15.94 8.19
CA PRO A 266 4.12 -16.30 8.80
C PRO A 266 4.02 -15.88 10.28
N GLU A 267 5.12 -15.94 11.04
CA GLU A 267 5.15 -15.53 12.44
C GLU A 267 4.95 -14.03 12.62
N LEU A 268 5.57 -13.20 11.76
CA LEU A 268 5.34 -11.76 11.75
C LEU A 268 3.88 -11.45 11.40
N ARG A 269 3.35 -12.12 10.40
CA ARG A 269 1.95 -11.95 10.01
C ARG A 269 1.02 -12.30 11.16
N ALA A 270 1.17 -13.46 11.78
CA ALA A 270 0.37 -13.88 12.93
C ALA A 270 0.45 -12.90 14.10
N LEU A 271 1.63 -12.34 14.37
CA LEU A 271 1.82 -11.34 15.42
C LEU A 271 1.00 -10.07 15.18
N VAL A 272 0.94 -9.60 13.92
CA VAL A 272 0.14 -8.40 13.56
C VAL A 272 -1.34 -8.71 13.52
N GLU A 273 -1.74 -9.91 13.07
CA GLU A 273 -3.14 -10.39 13.14
C GLU A 273 -3.67 -10.42 14.57
N ASP A 274 -2.88 -10.96 15.51
CA ASP A 274 -3.21 -10.99 16.94
C ASP A 274 -3.39 -9.58 17.51
N ASP A 275 -2.56 -8.62 17.10
CA ASP A 275 -2.66 -7.23 17.56
C ASP A 275 -3.92 -6.55 17.03
N LEU A 276 -4.29 -6.81 15.76
CA LEU A 276 -5.51 -6.28 15.14
C LEU A 276 -6.78 -6.80 15.81
N THR A 277 -6.78 -8.01 16.37
CA THR A 277 -7.95 -8.59 17.05
C THR A 277 -8.16 -8.07 18.47
N LYS A 278 -7.14 -7.44 19.08
CA LYS A 278 -7.17 -6.90 20.46
C LYS A 278 -7.62 -5.43 20.52
N THR A 279 -7.77 -4.78 19.37
CA THR A 279 -8.12 -3.37 19.24
C THR A 279 -9.53 -3.21 18.74
#